data_c41baf31dccfb47f66e9b046e3c23fee
#
_entry.id   c41baf31dccfb47f66e9b046e3c23fee
#
_cell.length_a   1.000
_cell.length_b   1.000
_cell.length_c   1.000
_cell.angle_alpha   90.00
_cell.angle_beta   90.00
_cell.angle_gamma   90.00
#
_symmetry.space_group_name_H-M   'P 1'
#
loop_
_entity.id
_entity.type
_entity.pdbx_description
1 polymer ?
#
loop_
_entity_poly.entity_id
_entity_poly.type
_entity_poly.pdbx_seq_one_letter_code
_entity_poly.pdbx_strand_id
1 'polypeptide(L)'
;MKSVGTWLLATSLLAMTGVCADERDVRMFAHWAGDHETRAFRQMLVDARLYGVVPIHQLLRSASDWRLCRASPFAVAPTAQWPAVRSTLALIRTLDEQGILRRFEVVSAYRDPKLNACAGGAVGSAHTRAFAVDLLLPDWADPNPLCVFWQQHGQAWNMGLGRYPSGRIHLDTAGYRTWGGDGSAGSSFCARPS
;
A
#
# COMPACT_ATOMS: atom_id res chain seq x y z
N MET A 1 6.33 -59.74 -10.18
CA MET A 1 6.91 -58.78 -9.21
C MET A 1 6.55 -57.37 -9.74
N LYS A 2 5.56 -56.69 -9.13
CA LYS A 2 5.11 -55.34 -9.52
C LYS A 2 5.70 -54.35 -8.55
N SER A 3 6.51 -53.42 -9.07
CA SER A 3 7.10 -52.31 -8.31
C SER A 3 6.03 -51.20 -8.15
N VAL A 4 5.73 -50.86 -6.91
CA VAL A 4 4.82 -49.74 -6.54
C VAL A 4 5.72 -48.52 -6.35
N GLY A 5 5.61 -47.55 -7.27
CA GLY A 5 6.30 -46.26 -7.18
C GLY A 5 5.60 -45.33 -6.16
N THR A 6 6.34 -44.96 -5.14
CA THR A 6 5.91 -44.01 -4.10
C THR A 6 6.05 -42.59 -4.64
N TRP A 7 4.92 -41.91 -4.88
CA TRP A 7 4.87 -40.49 -5.16
C TRP A 7 4.82 -39.71 -3.84
N LEU A 8 5.90 -39.07 -3.47
CA LEU A 8 5.97 -38.18 -2.32
C LEU A 8 5.50 -36.76 -2.70
N LEU A 9 4.49 -36.32 -1.97
CA LEU A 9 3.87 -35.00 -1.98
C LEU A 9 4.88 -33.91 -1.59
N ALA A 10 5.23 -33.04 -2.52
CA ALA A 10 6.08 -31.87 -2.30
C ALA A 10 5.31 -30.56 -2.57
N THR A 11 4.10 -30.35 -2.00
CA THR A 11 3.26 -29.19 -2.32
C THR A 11 2.78 -28.34 -1.14
N SER A 12 3.38 -28.47 0.06
CA SER A 12 2.84 -27.78 1.25
C SER A 12 3.70 -26.67 1.88
N LEU A 13 4.91 -26.36 1.38
CA LEU A 13 5.79 -25.39 2.07
C LEU A 13 5.60 -23.93 1.68
N LEU A 14 5.11 -23.61 0.50
CA LEU A 14 4.96 -22.20 0.05
C LEU A 14 3.76 -21.47 0.67
N ALA A 15 2.70 -22.20 1.02
CA ALA A 15 1.51 -21.57 1.66
C ALA A 15 1.78 -21.16 3.12
N MET A 16 2.70 -21.84 3.81
CA MET A 16 3.02 -21.54 5.21
C MET A 16 3.84 -20.27 5.42
N THR A 17 4.62 -19.82 4.45
CA THR A 17 5.48 -18.64 4.60
C THR A 17 4.68 -17.32 4.59
N GLY A 18 3.64 -17.22 3.80
CA GLY A 18 2.77 -16.04 3.74
C GLY A 18 1.95 -15.84 5.02
N VAL A 19 1.37 -16.90 5.53
CA VAL A 19 0.58 -16.88 6.79
C VAL A 19 1.47 -16.50 7.97
N CYS A 20 2.70 -17.02 8.06
CA CYS A 20 3.64 -16.68 9.14
C CYS A 20 4.15 -15.23 9.08
N ALA A 21 4.20 -14.58 7.90
CA ALA A 21 4.60 -13.19 7.76
C ALA A 21 3.48 -12.25 8.24
N ASP A 22 2.24 -12.48 7.81
CA ASP A 22 1.08 -11.68 8.21
C ASP A 22 0.81 -11.79 9.71
N GLU A 23 0.87 -12.98 10.29
CA GLU A 23 0.73 -13.17 11.74
C GLU A 23 1.81 -12.44 12.56
N ARG A 24 3.05 -12.37 12.08
CA ARG A 24 4.12 -11.61 12.75
C ARG A 24 3.84 -10.12 12.72
N ASP A 25 3.39 -9.59 11.60
CA ASP A 25 3.04 -8.19 11.45
C ASP A 25 1.83 -7.82 12.31
N VAL A 26 0.81 -8.67 12.37
CA VAL A 26 -0.36 -8.48 13.24
C VAL A 26 0.05 -8.47 14.72
N ARG A 27 0.93 -9.38 15.17
CA ARG A 27 1.44 -9.39 16.56
C ARG A 27 2.29 -8.15 16.86
N MET A 28 3.18 -7.75 15.95
CA MET A 28 4.00 -6.55 16.10
C MET A 28 3.11 -5.29 16.17
N PHE A 29 2.08 -5.23 15.34
CA PHE A 29 1.10 -4.16 15.38
C PHE A 29 0.29 -4.14 16.68
N ALA A 30 -0.16 -5.29 17.18
CA ALA A 30 -0.92 -5.38 18.43
C ALA A 30 -0.10 -4.86 19.62
N HIS A 31 1.18 -5.22 19.68
CA HIS A 31 2.10 -4.71 20.69
C HIS A 31 2.27 -3.19 20.56
N TRP A 32 2.61 -2.70 19.38
CA TRP A 32 2.75 -1.27 19.11
C TRP A 32 1.48 -0.47 19.43
N ALA A 33 0.31 -0.96 19.04
CA ALA A 33 -0.98 -0.31 19.27
C ALA A 33 -1.39 -0.25 20.75
N GLY A 34 -0.85 -1.13 21.59
CA GLY A 34 -1.03 -1.08 23.04
C GLY A 34 -0.45 0.18 23.68
N ASP A 35 0.66 0.69 23.11
CA ASP A 35 1.39 1.85 23.61
C ASP A 35 1.04 3.15 22.84
N HIS A 36 0.14 3.07 21.85
CA HIS A 36 -0.16 4.20 20.98
C HIS A 36 -1.67 4.43 20.83
N GLU A 37 -2.09 5.69 20.89
CA GLU A 37 -3.50 6.05 20.77
C GLU A 37 -3.97 5.88 19.31
N THR A 38 -4.68 4.78 19.04
CA THR A 38 -5.26 4.46 17.73
C THR A 38 -6.79 4.57 17.71
N ARG A 39 -7.43 4.76 18.86
CA ARG A 39 -8.91 4.73 19.01
C ARG A 39 -9.58 5.81 18.17
N ALA A 40 -9.14 7.05 18.30
CA ALA A 40 -9.74 8.18 17.58
C ALA A 40 -9.56 8.01 16.05
N PHE A 41 -8.42 7.49 15.60
CA PHE A 41 -8.19 7.20 14.19
C PHE A 41 -9.13 6.09 13.68
N ARG A 42 -9.31 5.01 14.44
CA ARG A 42 -10.27 3.94 14.10
C ARG A 42 -11.70 4.48 14.05
N GLN A 43 -12.09 5.32 15.02
CA GLN A 43 -13.41 5.93 15.05
C GLN A 43 -13.65 6.79 13.82
N MET A 44 -12.68 7.61 13.41
CA MET A 44 -12.75 8.39 12.17
C MET A 44 -12.99 7.51 10.93
N LEU A 45 -12.34 6.35 10.86
CA LEU A 45 -12.56 5.40 9.75
C LEU A 45 -13.97 4.80 9.75
N VAL A 46 -14.51 4.48 10.94
CA VAL A 46 -15.88 3.99 11.12
C VAL A 46 -16.88 5.05 10.68
N ASP A 47 -16.74 6.28 11.17
CA ASP A 47 -17.63 7.40 10.86
C ASP A 47 -17.64 7.74 9.36
N ALA A 48 -16.48 7.60 8.71
CA ALA A 48 -16.33 7.77 7.27
C ALA A 48 -16.76 6.54 6.44
N ARG A 49 -17.18 5.44 7.07
CA ARG A 49 -17.47 4.14 6.42
C ARG A 49 -16.30 3.59 5.62
N LEU A 50 -15.08 3.82 6.08
CA LEU A 50 -13.82 3.38 5.44
C LEU A 50 -13.09 2.33 6.27
N TYR A 51 -13.62 1.97 7.44
CA TYR A 51 -13.05 0.91 8.25
C TYR A 51 -13.15 -0.43 7.53
N GLY A 52 -12.02 -1.14 7.42
CA GLY A 52 -11.96 -2.43 6.73
C GLY A 52 -11.65 -2.38 5.23
N VAL A 53 -11.60 -1.19 4.60
CA VAL A 53 -11.11 -1.04 3.21
C VAL A 53 -9.66 -1.53 3.08
N VAL A 54 -8.84 -1.23 4.08
CA VAL A 54 -7.49 -1.77 4.27
C VAL A 54 -7.39 -2.29 5.70
N PRO A 55 -6.78 -3.46 5.96
CA PRO A 55 -6.50 -3.91 7.32
C PRO A 55 -5.72 -2.85 8.09
N ILE A 56 -6.16 -2.54 9.32
CA ILE A 56 -5.61 -1.42 10.09
C ILE A 56 -4.10 -1.51 10.31
N HIS A 57 -3.56 -2.72 10.53
CA HIS A 57 -2.12 -2.94 10.69
C HIS A 57 -1.33 -2.62 9.41
N GLN A 58 -1.93 -2.80 8.23
CA GLN A 58 -1.32 -2.41 6.97
C GLN A 58 -1.44 -0.90 6.72
N LEU A 59 -2.62 -0.31 7.00
CA LEU A 59 -2.86 1.12 6.83
C LEU A 59 -1.95 2.00 7.68
N LEU A 60 -1.47 1.50 8.81
CA LEU A 60 -0.58 2.22 9.71
C LEU A 60 0.91 1.88 9.50
N ARG A 61 1.28 1.01 8.55
CA ARG A 61 2.69 0.77 8.20
C ARG A 61 3.36 2.07 7.74
N SER A 62 4.50 2.37 8.30
CA SER A 62 5.23 3.61 7.98
C SER A 62 6.01 3.49 6.67
N ALA A 63 7.20 2.94 6.68
CA ALA A 63 8.00 2.65 5.49
C ALA A 63 8.65 1.28 5.60
N SER A 64 8.94 0.63 4.47
CA SER A 64 9.63 -0.67 4.47
C SER A 64 11.01 -0.59 5.11
N ASP A 65 11.67 0.56 5.01
CA ASP A 65 13.04 0.82 5.50
C ASP A 65 13.08 1.33 6.95
N TRP A 66 11.96 1.24 7.68
CA TRP A 66 11.87 1.74 9.04
C TRP A 66 12.99 1.24 9.97
N ARG A 67 13.43 -0.02 9.82
CA ARG A 67 14.54 -0.59 10.63
C ARG A 67 15.86 0.07 10.32
N LEU A 68 16.19 0.24 9.04
CA LEU A 68 17.41 0.93 8.58
C LEU A 68 17.42 2.37 9.07
N CYS A 69 16.25 3.01 9.07
CA CYS A 69 16.05 4.39 9.51
C CYS A 69 15.88 4.52 11.04
N ARG A 70 15.92 3.42 11.80
CA ARG A 70 15.69 3.41 13.25
C ARG A 70 14.39 4.12 13.65
N ALA A 71 13.35 3.95 12.85
CA ALA A 71 12.03 4.54 13.04
C ALA A 71 11.02 3.50 13.56
N SER A 72 9.80 3.94 13.87
CA SER A 72 8.70 3.04 14.22
C SER A 72 8.18 2.30 12.99
N PRO A 73 7.83 1.00 13.10
CA PRO A 73 7.21 0.23 12.01
C PRO A 73 5.84 0.77 11.63
N PHE A 74 5.15 1.44 12.55
CA PHE A 74 3.81 1.98 12.36
C PHE A 74 3.76 3.44 12.79
N ALA A 75 2.83 4.19 12.18
CA ALA A 75 2.58 5.58 12.54
C ALA A 75 1.11 5.95 12.29
N VAL A 76 0.51 6.71 13.18
CA VAL A 76 -0.78 7.39 12.95
C VAL A 76 -0.48 8.76 12.36
N ALA A 77 -1.12 9.09 11.23
CA ALA A 77 -1.02 10.43 10.65
C ALA A 77 -1.60 11.48 11.64
N PRO A 78 -1.03 12.69 11.70
CA PRO A 78 -1.60 13.78 12.47
C PRO A 78 -3.08 14.03 12.13
N THR A 79 -3.88 14.37 13.11
CA THR A 79 -5.35 14.57 12.95
C THR A 79 -5.69 15.53 11.81
N ALA A 80 -4.91 16.60 11.62
CA ALA A 80 -5.09 17.56 10.53
C ALA A 80 -4.95 16.91 9.12
N GLN A 81 -4.29 15.75 9.03
CA GLN A 81 -4.08 15.03 7.76
C GLN A 81 -5.10 13.90 7.53
N TRP A 82 -6.03 13.63 8.45
CA TRP A 82 -7.02 12.57 8.28
C TRP A 82 -7.96 12.76 7.07
N PRO A 83 -8.30 13.98 6.62
CA PRO A 83 -9.00 14.16 5.36
C PRO A 83 -8.26 13.53 4.16
N ALA A 84 -6.92 13.60 4.14
CA ALA A 84 -6.10 12.99 3.10
C ALA A 84 -6.16 11.46 3.15
N VAL A 85 -6.07 10.86 4.35
CA VAL A 85 -6.26 9.42 4.54
C VAL A 85 -7.61 8.96 4.00
N ARG A 86 -8.69 9.70 4.32
CA ARG A 86 -10.04 9.39 3.84
C ARG A 86 -10.14 9.44 2.31
N SER A 87 -9.53 10.45 1.69
CA SER A 87 -9.52 10.60 0.23
C SER A 87 -8.87 9.38 -0.44
N THR A 88 -7.69 8.98 0.03
CA THR A 88 -6.98 7.82 -0.53
C THR A 88 -7.73 6.51 -0.30
N LEU A 89 -8.30 6.30 0.88
CA LEU A 89 -9.11 5.11 1.16
C LEU A 89 -10.40 5.06 0.35
N ALA A 90 -11.04 6.20 0.08
CA ALA A 90 -12.22 6.26 -0.79
C ALA A 90 -11.87 5.85 -2.23
N LEU A 91 -10.70 6.28 -2.73
CA LEU A 91 -10.19 5.83 -4.04
C LEU A 91 -9.92 4.31 -4.04
N ILE A 92 -9.23 3.78 -3.02
CA ILE A 92 -8.97 2.33 -2.92
C ILE A 92 -10.27 1.54 -2.90
N ARG A 93 -11.26 1.96 -2.12
CA ARG A 93 -12.58 1.32 -2.08
C ARG A 93 -13.24 1.32 -3.47
N THR A 94 -13.23 2.44 -4.18
CA THR A 94 -13.79 2.53 -5.53
C THR A 94 -13.09 1.57 -6.49
N LEU A 95 -11.77 1.46 -6.42
CA LEU A 95 -10.99 0.54 -7.26
C LEU A 95 -11.29 -0.93 -6.93
N ASP A 96 -11.49 -1.26 -5.66
CA ASP A 96 -11.90 -2.61 -5.22
C ASP A 96 -13.32 -2.95 -5.65
N GLU A 97 -14.29 -2.06 -5.41
CA GLU A 97 -15.69 -2.22 -5.84
C GLU A 97 -15.84 -2.42 -7.36
N GLN A 98 -14.96 -1.78 -8.15
CA GLN A 98 -14.92 -1.95 -9.61
C GLN A 98 -14.11 -3.19 -10.05
N GLY A 99 -13.54 -3.93 -9.11
CA GLY A 99 -12.75 -5.12 -9.39
C GLY A 99 -11.35 -4.86 -9.97
N ILE A 100 -10.90 -3.61 -9.95
CA ILE A 100 -9.59 -3.18 -10.46
C ILE A 100 -8.48 -3.55 -9.47
N LEU A 101 -8.76 -3.44 -8.16
CA LEU A 101 -7.80 -3.67 -7.08
C LEU A 101 -8.36 -4.69 -6.08
N ARG A 102 -8.44 -5.98 -6.50
CA ARG A 102 -9.09 -7.04 -5.69
C ARG A 102 -8.20 -7.66 -4.63
N ARG A 103 -6.91 -7.80 -4.90
CA ARG A 103 -5.92 -8.38 -3.98
C ARG A 103 -4.70 -7.48 -3.99
N PHE A 104 -4.39 -6.96 -2.85
CA PHE A 104 -3.24 -6.08 -2.63
C PHE A 104 -2.84 -6.10 -1.16
N GLU A 105 -1.64 -5.70 -0.89
CA GLU A 105 -1.13 -5.44 0.45
C GLU A 105 -0.61 -4.01 0.50
N VAL A 106 -1.01 -3.24 1.51
CA VAL A 106 -0.41 -1.93 1.78
C VAL A 106 0.88 -2.15 2.56
N VAL A 107 2.01 -1.79 1.94
CA VAL A 107 3.34 -1.97 2.53
C VAL A 107 3.95 -0.69 3.08
N SER A 108 3.37 0.46 2.77
CA SER A 108 3.73 1.76 3.32
C SER A 108 2.57 2.74 3.17
N ALA A 109 2.35 3.58 4.17
CA ALA A 109 1.34 4.64 4.16
C ALA A 109 1.94 5.96 4.66
N TYR A 110 1.47 6.52 5.77
CA TYR A 110 2.02 7.75 6.30
C TYR A 110 3.48 7.58 6.75
N ARG A 111 4.32 8.54 6.36
CA ARG A 111 5.73 8.66 6.79
C ARG A 111 5.94 10.04 7.38
N ASP A 112 6.45 10.12 8.59
CA ASP A 112 6.94 11.41 9.08
C ASP A 112 8.09 11.93 8.18
N PRO A 113 8.36 13.25 8.16
CA PRO A 113 9.36 13.83 7.26
C PRO A 113 10.77 13.26 7.45
N LYS A 114 11.17 12.89 8.69
CA LYS A 114 12.50 12.34 8.99
C LYS A 114 12.65 10.93 8.40
N LEU A 115 11.64 10.08 8.62
CA LEU A 115 11.61 8.73 8.03
C LEU A 115 11.56 8.81 6.50
N ASN A 116 10.74 9.71 5.94
CA ASN A 116 10.66 9.88 4.49
C ASN A 116 12.02 10.25 3.88
N ALA A 117 12.75 11.19 4.48
CA ALA A 117 14.07 11.59 4.02
C ALA A 117 15.07 10.44 4.12
N CYS A 118 15.09 9.69 5.23
CA CYS A 118 15.98 8.53 5.41
C CYS A 118 15.68 7.41 4.40
N ALA A 119 14.41 7.16 4.12
CA ALA A 119 13.96 6.13 3.18
C ALA A 119 14.09 6.56 1.69
N GLY A 120 14.75 7.68 1.39
CA GLY A 120 14.96 8.17 0.03
C GLY A 120 13.71 8.75 -0.63
N GLY A 121 12.69 9.12 0.16
CA GLY A 121 11.47 9.72 -0.34
C GLY A 121 11.68 11.15 -0.84
N ALA A 122 10.95 11.53 -1.88
CA ALA A 122 11.00 12.88 -2.45
C ALA A 122 10.62 13.95 -1.42
N VAL A 123 11.19 15.15 -1.57
CA VAL A 123 10.75 16.35 -0.84
C VAL A 123 9.31 16.65 -1.23
N GLY A 124 8.44 16.87 -0.24
CA GLY A 124 7.00 17.09 -0.48
C GLY A 124 6.21 15.85 -0.86
N SER A 125 6.76 14.65 -0.58
CA SER A 125 6.10 13.37 -0.81
C SER A 125 4.66 13.36 -0.32
N ALA A 126 3.76 12.73 -1.09
CA ALA A 126 2.37 12.51 -0.69
C ALA A 126 2.25 11.68 0.59
N HIS A 127 3.22 10.79 0.87
CA HIS A 127 3.28 10.03 2.12
C HIS A 127 3.42 10.92 3.36
N THR A 128 4.20 12.02 3.29
CA THR A 128 4.39 12.93 4.44
C THR A 128 3.14 13.76 4.76
N ARG A 129 2.20 13.80 3.83
CA ARG A 129 0.90 14.48 3.93
C ARG A 129 -0.27 13.52 4.06
N ALA A 130 0.01 12.22 4.28
CA ALA A 130 -0.96 11.13 4.42
C ALA A 130 -1.90 10.91 3.22
N PHE A 131 -1.53 11.38 2.03
CA PHE A 131 -2.30 11.19 0.79
C PHE A 131 -1.95 9.90 0.04
N ALA A 132 -0.97 9.14 0.46
CA ALA A 132 -0.41 8.05 -0.32
C ALA A 132 -0.34 6.72 0.42
N VAL A 133 -0.42 5.66 -0.38
CA VAL A 133 -0.04 4.30 0.00
C VAL A 133 0.86 3.69 -1.07
N ASP A 134 1.78 2.80 -0.66
CA ASP A 134 2.48 1.91 -1.56
C ASP A 134 1.86 0.52 -1.45
N LEU A 135 1.52 -0.07 -2.59
CA LEU A 135 0.84 -1.35 -2.72
C LEU A 135 1.78 -2.41 -3.27
N LEU A 136 1.68 -3.60 -2.75
CA LEU A 136 2.21 -4.81 -3.35
C LEU A 136 1.03 -5.59 -3.96
N LEU A 137 1.12 -5.88 -5.25
CA LEU A 137 0.17 -6.73 -5.96
C LEU A 137 0.72 -8.14 -6.06
N PRO A 138 -0.13 -9.18 -6.12
CA PRO A 138 0.32 -10.54 -6.45
C PRO A 138 1.02 -10.58 -7.82
N ASP A 139 1.99 -11.48 -8.00
CA ASP A 139 2.77 -11.61 -9.23
C ASP A 139 1.93 -11.86 -10.50
N TRP A 140 0.76 -12.47 -10.33
CA TRP A 140 -0.18 -12.74 -11.42
C TRP A 140 -1.12 -11.56 -11.73
N ALA A 141 -1.12 -10.50 -10.92
CA ALA A 141 -2.03 -9.38 -11.11
C ALA A 141 -1.54 -8.46 -12.24
N ASP A 142 -2.43 -8.18 -13.18
CA ASP A 142 -2.17 -7.17 -14.23
C ASP A 142 -2.44 -5.77 -13.68
N PRO A 143 -1.46 -4.86 -13.67
CA PRO A 143 -1.65 -3.49 -13.24
C PRO A 143 -2.30 -2.59 -14.30
N ASN A 144 -2.50 -3.04 -15.54
CA ASN A 144 -3.05 -2.21 -16.63
C ASN A 144 -4.44 -1.65 -16.34
N PRO A 145 -5.38 -2.35 -15.68
CA PRO A 145 -6.66 -1.75 -15.29
C PRO A 145 -6.53 -0.48 -14.43
N LEU A 146 -5.47 -0.36 -13.61
CA LEU A 146 -5.19 0.87 -12.86
C LEU A 146 -4.84 2.03 -13.80
N CYS A 147 -4.10 1.77 -14.90
CA CYS A 147 -3.78 2.77 -15.90
C CYS A 147 -5.03 3.24 -16.65
N VAL A 148 -5.91 2.31 -17.03
CA VAL A 148 -7.18 2.64 -17.70
C VAL A 148 -8.03 3.52 -16.78
N PHE A 149 -8.17 3.15 -15.51
CA PHE A 149 -8.90 3.98 -14.54
C PHE A 149 -8.24 5.34 -14.35
N TRP A 150 -6.91 5.39 -14.22
CA TRP A 150 -6.17 6.64 -14.08
C TRP A 150 -6.40 7.57 -15.29
N GLN A 151 -6.38 7.05 -16.52
CA GLN A 151 -6.63 7.84 -17.74
C GLN A 151 -8.05 8.37 -17.80
N GLN A 152 -9.05 7.59 -17.40
CA GLN A 152 -10.47 7.93 -17.54
C GLN A 152 -11.00 8.76 -16.36
N HIS A 153 -10.54 8.50 -15.16
CA HIS A 153 -11.12 9.03 -13.92
C HIS A 153 -10.10 9.70 -13.00
N GLY A 154 -8.80 9.49 -13.24
CA GLY A 154 -7.73 9.93 -12.34
C GLY A 154 -7.72 11.42 -12.06
N GLN A 155 -8.09 12.26 -13.03
CA GLN A 155 -8.15 13.71 -12.83
C GLN A 155 -9.21 14.10 -11.78
N ALA A 156 -10.39 13.48 -11.82
CA ALA A 156 -11.44 13.74 -10.84
C ALA A 156 -11.06 13.33 -9.41
N TRP A 157 -10.18 12.34 -9.28
CA TRP A 157 -9.65 11.85 -8.02
C TRP A 157 -8.36 12.56 -7.57
N ASN A 158 -7.79 13.48 -8.35
CA ASN A 158 -6.42 13.97 -8.16
C ASN A 158 -5.42 12.79 -8.01
N MET A 159 -5.62 11.73 -8.77
CA MET A 159 -4.92 10.46 -8.61
C MET A 159 -3.48 10.54 -9.10
N GLY A 160 -2.53 10.38 -8.18
CA GLY A 160 -1.15 10.06 -8.49
C GLY A 160 -0.99 8.54 -8.61
N LEU A 161 -0.36 8.07 -9.67
CA LEU A 161 -0.11 6.65 -9.91
C LEU A 161 1.34 6.45 -10.37
N GLY A 162 2.11 5.70 -9.61
CA GLY A 162 3.50 5.42 -9.93
C GLY A 162 3.87 3.95 -9.77
N ARG A 163 4.98 3.54 -10.36
CA ARG A 163 5.56 2.21 -10.16
C ARG A 163 7.04 2.32 -9.87
N TYR A 164 7.43 1.77 -8.74
CA TYR A 164 8.83 1.66 -8.33
C TYR A 164 9.56 0.54 -9.09
N PRO A 165 10.90 0.60 -9.22
CA PRO A 165 11.70 -0.51 -9.76
C PRO A 165 11.49 -1.84 -9.05
N SER A 166 11.08 -1.80 -7.78
CA SER A 166 10.73 -2.98 -6.97
C SER A 166 9.40 -3.65 -7.38
N GLY A 167 8.65 -3.09 -8.34
CA GLY A 167 7.33 -3.57 -8.74
C GLY A 167 6.17 -3.02 -7.89
N ARG A 168 6.44 -2.35 -6.76
CA ARG A 168 5.40 -1.72 -5.94
C ARG A 168 4.68 -0.62 -6.71
N ILE A 169 3.39 -0.48 -6.44
CA ILE A 169 2.54 0.57 -7.01
C ILE A 169 2.34 1.66 -5.96
N HIS A 170 2.68 2.88 -6.32
CA HIS A 170 2.32 4.07 -5.55
C HIS A 170 0.95 4.57 -5.97
N LEU A 171 0.07 4.80 -5.02
CA LEU A 171 -1.27 5.34 -5.23
C LEU A 171 -1.49 6.51 -4.27
N ASP A 172 -1.90 7.66 -4.80
CA ASP A 172 -2.21 8.83 -3.98
C ASP A 172 -3.35 9.69 -4.55
N THR A 173 -3.85 10.64 -3.76
CA THR A 173 -4.85 11.63 -4.15
C THR A 173 -4.34 13.07 -3.99
N ALA A 174 -3.02 13.27 -4.17
CA ALA A 174 -2.35 14.55 -3.97
C ALA A 174 -2.11 15.35 -5.25
N GLY A 175 -2.56 14.86 -6.40
CA GLY A 175 -2.44 15.52 -7.70
C GLY A 175 -2.42 14.53 -8.86
N TYR A 176 -3.11 14.88 -9.96
CA TYR A 176 -3.19 14.04 -11.15
C TYR A 176 -1.84 13.97 -11.85
N ARG A 177 -1.17 12.83 -11.73
CA ARG A 177 0.14 12.57 -12.35
C ARG A 177 0.44 11.08 -12.43
N THR A 178 1.40 10.71 -13.28
CA THR A 178 1.95 9.35 -13.32
C THR A 178 3.47 9.40 -13.47
N TRP A 179 4.16 8.35 -13.02
CA TRP A 179 5.61 8.23 -13.10
C TRP A 179 6.05 6.77 -13.05
N GLY A 180 7.26 6.49 -13.50
CA GLY A 180 7.87 5.17 -13.50
C GLY A 180 9.15 5.10 -12.69
N GLY A 181 9.99 4.09 -12.96
CA GLY A 181 11.15 3.74 -12.15
C GLY A 181 12.22 4.82 -12.02
N ASP A 182 12.32 5.72 -12.99
CA ASP A 182 13.24 6.88 -12.98
C ASP A 182 12.58 8.17 -12.44
N GLY A 183 11.33 8.09 -12.00
CA GLY A 183 10.54 9.22 -11.51
C GLY A 183 9.94 10.10 -12.61
N SER A 184 10.17 9.82 -13.89
CA SER A 184 9.59 10.58 -15.01
C SER A 184 8.23 10.04 -15.44
N ALA A 185 7.41 10.91 -16.04
CA ALA A 185 6.14 10.50 -16.65
C ALA A 185 6.35 9.58 -17.86
N GLY A 186 7.46 9.75 -18.60
CA GLY A 186 7.77 8.96 -19.78
C GLY A 186 8.10 7.50 -19.47
N SER A 187 8.62 7.19 -18.28
CA SER A 187 8.89 5.82 -17.83
C SER A 187 7.70 5.17 -17.12
N SER A 188 6.56 5.88 -17.01
CA SER A 188 5.36 5.33 -16.40
C SER A 188 4.84 4.12 -17.16
N PHE A 189 4.41 3.10 -16.44
CA PHE A 189 3.71 1.94 -17.02
C PHE A 189 2.33 2.31 -17.62
N CYS A 190 1.85 3.54 -17.36
CA CYS A 190 0.64 4.12 -17.96
C CYS A 190 0.95 5.11 -19.10
N ALA A 191 2.21 5.34 -19.45
CA ALA A 191 2.56 6.12 -20.63
C ALA A 191 2.02 5.40 -21.86
N ARG A 192 1.31 6.12 -22.75
CA ARG A 192 0.91 5.54 -24.02
C ARG A 192 2.18 5.21 -24.81
N PRO A 193 2.28 4.04 -25.44
CA PRO A 193 3.32 3.82 -26.42
C PRO A 193 3.19 4.92 -27.50
N SER A 194 4.28 5.63 -27.70
CA SER A 194 4.43 6.66 -28.73
C SER A 194 4.30 6.07 -30.14
#